data_aa20eafdbb3e293c13a8a3be087a5417
#
_entry.id   aa20eafdbb3e293c13a8a3be087a5417
#
_cell.length_a   1.000
_cell.length_b   1.000
_cell.length_c   1.000
_cell.angle_alpha   90.00
_cell.angle_beta   90.00
_cell.angle_gamma   90.00
#
_symmetry.space_group_name_H-M   'P 1'
#
loop_
_entity.id
_entity.type
_entity.pdbx_description
1 polymer ?
#
loop_
_entity_poly.entity_id
_entity_poly.type
_entity_poly.pdbx_seq_one_letter_code
_entity_poly.pdbx_strand_id
1 'polypeptide(L)'
;MKTLTIALERLDRHAPFFMGTVAAPEGIEFNALEVGVGFDPGRRDGIDRHGRMFRDREFDICEQSLASYIMSRSRSDDFIATPVFPRRLFSQNCMFVNVDAEIEKPIDLVGKRVGVWSFQTTLCALAKGDLKAEYGVPWQEIEWHIQYHEELPWNADGVRSRTSPRARMPARCWSTASSTQCFIRCRRRRFSQIPSVPDACSPMRGRA
;
A
#
# COMPACT_ATOMS: atom_id res chain seq x y z
N MET A 1 -13.45 -24.36 -23.25
CA MET A 1 -13.35 -23.00 -22.76
C MET A 1 -12.69 -23.06 -21.40
N LYS A 2 -11.65 -22.26 -21.15
CA LYS A 2 -10.93 -22.22 -19.87
C LYS A 2 -11.41 -21.01 -19.08
N THR A 3 -11.91 -21.23 -17.87
CA THR A 3 -12.30 -20.13 -16.97
C THR A 3 -11.07 -19.72 -16.15
N LEU A 4 -10.77 -18.40 -16.12
CA LEU A 4 -9.73 -17.80 -15.28
C LEU A 4 -10.38 -16.94 -14.21
N THR A 5 -9.99 -17.15 -12.95
CA THR A 5 -10.42 -16.34 -11.83
C THR A 5 -9.56 -15.09 -11.72
N ILE A 6 -10.19 -13.91 -11.65
CA ILE A 6 -9.53 -12.62 -11.46
C ILE A 6 -10.00 -12.01 -10.16
N ALA A 7 -9.11 -11.90 -9.17
CA ALA A 7 -9.41 -11.27 -7.89
C ALA A 7 -9.07 -9.78 -7.91
N LEU A 8 -10.08 -8.94 -7.77
CA LEU A 8 -9.97 -7.47 -7.83
C LEU A 8 -10.76 -6.82 -6.71
N GLU A 9 -10.39 -5.62 -6.34
CA GLU A 9 -11.23 -4.75 -5.53
C GLU A 9 -12.21 -3.99 -6.44
N ARG A 10 -13.48 -3.78 -5.99
CA ARG A 10 -14.47 -3.06 -6.79
C ARG A 10 -14.20 -1.56 -6.78
N LEU A 11 -13.34 -1.15 -7.68
CA LEU A 11 -12.97 0.25 -7.93
C LEU A 11 -13.31 0.61 -9.38
N ASP A 12 -13.44 1.90 -9.66
CA ASP A 12 -13.83 2.40 -10.99
C ASP A 12 -12.98 1.81 -12.12
N ARG A 13 -11.69 1.70 -11.91
CA ARG A 13 -10.74 1.12 -12.89
C ARG A 13 -10.96 -0.37 -13.17
N HIS A 14 -11.63 -1.09 -12.26
CA HIS A 14 -11.92 -2.52 -12.39
C HIS A 14 -13.39 -2.78 -12.78
N ALA A 15 -14.22 -1.74 -12.79
CA ALA A 15 -15.64 -1.87 -13.12
C ALA A 15 -15.91 -2.66 -14.41
N PRO A 16 -15.13 -2.50 -15.50
CA PRO A 16 -15.35 -3.25 -16.74
C PRO A 16 -15.32 -4.77 -16.57
N PHE A 17 -14.49 -5.31 -15.68
CA PHE A 17 -14.45 -6.75 -15.39
C PHE A 17 -15.76 -7.22 -14.72
N PHE A 18 -16.26 -6.45 -13.75
CA PHE A 18 -17.51 -6.79 -13.04
C PHE A 18 -18.76 -6.56 -13.89
N MET A 19 -18.67 -5.71 -14.89
CA MET A 19 -19.76 -5.43 -15.85
C MET A 19 -19.74 -6.37 -17.06
N GLY A 20 -18.72 -7.23 -17.18
CA GLY A 20 -18.57 -8.12 -18.33
C GLY A 20 -18.26 -7.41 -19.65
N THR A 21 -17.76 -6.16 -19.61
CA THR A 21 -17.45 -5.39 -20.82
C THR A 21 -16.00 -5.59 -21.30
N VAL A 22 -15.18 -6.29 -20.54
CA VAL A 22 -13.84 -6.72 -20.97
C VAL A 22 -13.98 -7.98 -21.80
N ALA A 23 -13.63 -7.91 -23.08
CA ALA A 23 -13.60 -9.07 -23.94
C ALA A 23 -12.44 -10.01 -23.53
N ALA A 24 -12.75 -11.25 -23.24
CA ALA A 24 -11.75 -12.29 -23.06
C ALA A 24 -11.25 -12.80 -24.43
N PRO A 25 -10.00 -13.26 -24.52
CA PRO A 25 -9.51 -13.96 -25.71
C PRO A 25 -10.34 -15.20 -26.04
N GLU A 26 -10.31 -15.65 -27.29
CA GLU A 26 -11.00 -16.86 -27.72
C GLU A 26 -10.60 -18.07 -26.84
N GLY A 27 -11.58 -18.84 -26.41
CA GLY A 27 -11.38 -20.01 -25.55
C GLY A 27 -11.21 -19.70 -24.06
N ILE A 28 -11.22 -18.43 -23.66
CA ILE A 28 -11.09 -17.99 -22.28
C ILE A 28 -12.37 -17.31 -21.79
N GLU A 29 -12.71 -17.54 -20.55
CA GLU A 29 -13.75 -16.82 -19.81
C GLU A 29 -13.18 -16.24 -18.53
N PHE A 30 -13.50 -14.98 -18.20
CA PHE A 30 -13.11 -14.34 -16.96
C PHE A 30 -14.21 -14.45 -15.90
N ASN A 31 -13.85 -15.01 -14.75
CA ASN A 31 -14.66 -14.97 -13.54
C ASN A 31 -14.08 -13.91 -12.58
N ALA A 32 -14.69 -12.71 -12.55
CA ALA A 32 -14.25 -11.61 -11.73
C ALA A 32 -14.79 -11.75 -10.29
N LEU A 33 -13.88 -11.90 -9.33
CA LEU A 33 -14.16 -12.01 -7.91
C LEU A 33 -13.89 -10.66 -7.22
N GLU A 34 -14.85 -10.20 -6.40
CA GLU A 34 -14.71 -8.98 -5.61
C GLU A 34 -14.04 -9.29 -4.27
N VAL A 35 -12.71 -9.21 -4.23
CA VAL A 35 -11.91 -9.52 -3.04
C VAL A 35 -11.14 -8.28 -2.57
N GLY A 36 -11.37 -7.88 -1.32
CA GLY A 36 -10.68 -6.74 -0.70
C GLY A 36 -9.31 -7.10 -0.13
N VAL A 37 -8.51 -6.07 0.17
CA VAL A 37 -7.17 -6.24 0.79
C VAL A 37 -7.19 -6.11 2.32
N GLY A 38 -8.31 -5.85 2.94
CA GLY A 38 -8.41 -5.60 4.38
C GLY A 38 -9.67 -6.19 5.00
N PHE A 39 -9.96 -5.75 6.22
CA PHE A 39 -11.12 -6.19 7.00
C PHE A 39 -12.41 -5.45 6.62
N ASP A 40 -12.79 -5.45 5.38
CA ASP A 40 -14.09 -4.96 4.96
C ASP A 40 -15.05 -6.15 4.79
N PRO A 41 -16.00 -6.36 5.73
CA PRO A 41 -16.93 -7.47 5.65
C PRO A 41 -17.98 -7.32 4.52
N GLY A 42 -18.04 -6.14 3.89
CA GLY A 42 -18.97 -5.85 2.79
C GLY A 42 -18.51 -6.39 1.42
N ARG A 43 -17.34 -7.00 1.32
CA ARG A 43 -16.85 -7.56 0.05
C ARG A 43 -17.53 -8.90 -0.26
N ARG A 44 -18.11 -9.02 -1.47
CA ARG A 44 -18.88 -10.19 -1.89
C ARG A 44 -18.09 -11.51 -1.79
N ASP A 45 -16.84 -11.52 -2.28
CA ASP A 45 -16.01 -12.73 -2.34
C ASP A 45 -14.90 -12.74 -1.27
N GLY A 46 -14.98 -11.83 -0.31
CA GLY A 46 -14.15 -11.82 0.88
C GLY A 46 -13.04 -10.79 0.93
N ILE A 47 -12.05 -11.09 1.73
CA ILE A 47 -10.95 -10.20 2.14
C ILE A 47 -9.61 -10.91 1.96
N ASP A 48 -8.51 -10.22 2.27
CA ASP A 48 -7.13 -10.75 2.27
C ASP A 48 -6.66 -11.25 0.89
N ARG A 49 -7.05 -10.52 -0.17
CA ARG A 49 -6.70 -10.85 -1.55
C ARG A 49 -5.21 -11.17 -1.74
N HIS A 50 -4.34 -10.35 -1.17
CA HIS A 50 -2.90 -10.52 -1.32
C HIS A 50 -2.39 -11.78 -0.64
N GLY A 51 -2.80 -12.02 0.60
CA GLY A 51 -2.40 -13.20 1.35
C GLY A 51 -2.92 -14.49 0.71
N ARG A 52 -4.18 -14.52 0.28
CA ARG A 52 -4.79 -15.67 -0.42
C ARG A 52 -4.06 -15.99 -1.72
N MET A 53 -3.61 -14.97 -2.47
CA MET A 53 -2.80 -15.21 -3.66
C MET A 53 -1.43 -15.76 -3.30
N PHE A 54 -0.69 -15.12 -2.39
CA PHE A 54 0.70 -15.51 -2.10
C PHE A 54 0.81 -16.83 -1.33
N ARG A 55 -0.08 -17.10 -0.38
CA ARG A 55 -0.04 -18.33 0.41
C ARG A 55 -0.79 -19.47 -0.24
N ASP A 56 -2.02 -19.17 -0.72
CA ASP A 56 -2.99 -20.20 -1.07
C ASP A 56 -3.06 -20.43 -2.58
N ARG A 57 -2.48 -19.52 -3.38
CA ARG A 57 -2.53 -19.54 -4.87
C ARG A 57 -3.95 -19.68 -5.40
N GLU A 58 -4.89 -19.02 -4.71
CA GLU A 58 -6.32 -19.24 -4.91
C GLU A 58 -6.86 -18.70 -6.24
N PHE A 59 -6.16 -17.72 -6.82
CA PHE A 59 -6.60 -17.03 -8.02
C PHE A 59 -5.62 -17.22 -9.17
N ASP A 60 -6.13 -17.24 -10.40
CA ASP A 60 -5.28 -17.24 -11.60
C ASP A 60 -4.64 -15.88 -11.84
N ILE A 61 -5.40 -14.79 -11.62
CA ILE A 61 -4.98 -13.40 -11.80
C ILE A 61 -5.41 -12.58 -10.59
N CYS A 62 -4.54 -11.67 -10.15
CA CYS A 62 -4.83 -10.84 -9.00
C CYS A 62 -4.10 -9.50 -9.07
N GLU A 63 -4.78 -8.39 -8.72
CA GLU A 63 -4.08 -7.13 -8.43
C GLU A 63 -3.33 -7.25 -7.11
N GLN A 64 -2.01 -7.04 -7.13
CA GLN A 64 -1.13 -7.28 -6.01
C GLN A 64 -0.34 -6.04 -5.57
N SER A 65 0.18 -6.07 -4.34
CA SER A 65 1.19 -5.15 -3.87
C SER A 65 2.51 -5.40 -4.61
N LEU A 66 3.03 -4.38 -5.31
CA LEU A 66 4.31 -4.49 -6.02
C LEU A 66 5.47 -4.82 -5.07
N ALA A 67 5.51 -4.23 -3.89
CA ALA A 67 6.56 -4.51 -2.91
C ALA A 67 6.50 -5.97 -2.43
N SER A 68 5.30 -6.48 -2.12
CA SER A 68 5.13 -7.89 -1.73
C SER A 68 5.50 -8.83 -2.88
N TYR A 69 5.17 -8.46 -4.13
CA TYR A 69 5.59 -9.24 -5.30
C TYR A 69 7.13 -9.28 -5.41
N ILE A 70 7.83 -8.14 -5.31
CA ILE A 70 9.29 -8.10 -5.36
C ILE A 70 9.89 -8.98 -4.25
N MET A 71 9.35 -8.91 -3.04
CA MET A 71 9.79 -9.76 -1.93
C MET A 71 9.51 -11.25 -2.18
N SER A 72 8.41 -11.61 -2.84
CA SER A 72 8.09 -12.99 -3.16
C SER A 72 9.10 -13.60 -4.14
N ARG A 73 9.64 -12.80 -5.08
CA ARG A 73 10.63 -13.25 -6.07
C ARG A 73 11.94 -13.76 -5.46
N SER A 74 12.29 -13.32 -4.25
CA SER A 74 13.45 -13.88 -3.52
C SER A 74 13.20 -15.27 -2.94
N ARG A 75 11.96 -15.76 -3.01
CA ARG A 75 11.51 -17.02 -2.37
C ARG A 75 11.04 -18.07 -3.37
N SER A 76 10.39 -17.65 -4.43
CA SER A 76 9.86 -18.54 -5.46
C SER A 76 9.64 -17.81 -6.77
N ASP A 77 9.50 -18.57 -7.86
CA ASP A 77 9.16 -18.13 -9.20
C ASP A 77 7.70 -18.42 -9.56
N ASP A 78 6.84 -18.64 -8.56
CA ASP A 78 5.45 -19.06 -8.77
C ASP A 78 4.58 -18.00 -9.44
N PHE A 79 4.99 -16.72 -9.40
CA PHE A 79 4.18 -15.61 -9.90
C PHE A 79 4.90 -14.84 -10.98
N ILE A 80 4.15 -14.44 -12.00
CA ILE A 80 4.60 -13.54 -13.08
C ILE A 80 3.82 -12.23 -12.97
N ALA A 81 4.50 -11.10 -12.85
CA ALA A 81 3.87 -9.80 -12.93
C ALA A 81 3.64 -9.40 -14.39
N THR A 82 2.41 -9.03 -14.71
CA THR A 82 2.13 -8.31 -15.96
C THR A 82 2.50 -6.83 -15.78
N PRO A 83 3.04 -6.13 -16.81
CA PRO A 83 3.47 -4.74 -16.71
C PRO A 83 2.28 -3.76 -16.70
N VAL A 84 1.26 -4.05 -15.91
CA VAL A 84 0.07 -3.23 -15.72
C VAL A 84 0.06 -2.67 -14.32
N PHE A 85 0.11 -1.34 -14.19
CA PHE A 85 0.13 -0.64 -12.92
C PHE A 85 -1.15 0.17 -12.76
N PRO A 86 -2.23 -0.44 -12.25
CA PRO A 86 -3.56 0.19 -12.19
C PRO A 86 -3.61 1.37 -11.21
N ARG A 87 -2.71 1.41 -10.24
CA ARG A 87 -2.63 2.48 -9.26
C ARG A 87 -1.24 3.09 -9.22
N ARG A 88 -1.18 4.43 -9.34
CA ARG A 88 0.05 5.22 -9.24
C ARG A 88 -0.17 6.36 -8.25
N LEU A 89 0.69 6.46 -7.24
CA LEU A 89 0.61 7.47 -6.18
C LEU A 89 2.01 7.95 -5.83
N PHE A 90 2.12 9.23 -5.51
CA PHE A 90 3.29 9.77 -4.83
C PHE A 90 3.17 9.47 -3.33
N SER A 91 4.20 8.86 -2.73
CA SER A 91 4.16 8.44 -1.33
C SER A 91 4.02 9.63 -0.39
N GLN A 92 4.63 10.78 -0.74
CA GLN A 92 4.60 12.02 0.04
C GLN A 92 3.17 12.56 0.23
N ASN A 93 2.28 12.35 -0.74
CA ASN A 93 0.87 12.73 -0.65
C ASN A 93 0.06 11.88 0.33
N CYS A 94 0.62 10.76 0.74
CA CYS A 94 0.00 9.79 1.65
C CYS A 94 0.66 9.76 3.04
N MET A 95 1.64 10.62 3.28
CA MET A 95 2.23 10.84 4.58
C MET A 95 1.53 12.01 5.27
N PHE A 96 1.17 11.81 6.53
CA PHE A 96 0.48 12.83 7.33
C PHE A 96 1.18 12.94 8.69
N VAL A 97 1.27 14.15 9.19
CA VAL A 97 1.80 14.42 10.52
C VAL A 97 0.74 15.01 11.43
N ASN A 98 0.85 14.75 12.72
CA ASN A 98 0.08 15.47 13.72
C ASN A 98 0.66 16.89 13.85
N VAL A 99 -0.18 17.91 13.72
CA VAL A 99 0.25 19.32 13.85
C VAL A 99 0.84 19.65 15.22
N ASP A 100 0.47 18.89 16.23
CA ASP A 100 0.93 19.07 17.62
C ASP A 100 2.18 18.24 17.94
N ALA A 101 2.78 17.56 16.95
CA ALA A 101 3.90 16.62 17.18
C ALA A 101 5.28 17.25 16.96
N GLU A 102 5.35 18.57 16.76
CA GLU A 102 6.62 19.30 16.55
C GLU A 102 7.45 18.68 15.40
N ILE A 103 6.79 18.31 14.31
CA ILE A 103 7.43 17.81 13.09
C ILE A 103 7.35 18.93 12.05
N GLU A 104 8.45 19.61 11.84
CA GLU A 104 8.57 20.74 10.91
C GLU A 104 9.30 20.34 9.62
N LYS A 105 10.14 19.35 9.68
CA LYS A 105 10.94 18.83 8.57
C LYS A 105 11.04 17.31 8.62
N PRO A 106 11.34 16.62 7.50
CA PRO A 106 11.36 15.18 7.45
C PRO A 106 12.26 14.49 8.47
N ILE A 107 13.41 15.08 8.76
CA ILE A 107 14.37 14.51 9.72
C ILE A 107 13.82 14.44 11.17
N ASP A 108 12.83 15.27 11.50
CA ASP A 108 12.19 15.27 12.82
C ASP A 108 11.38 13.98 13.08
N LEU A 109 11.22 13.12 12.07
CA LEU A 109 10.62 11.80 12.21
C LEU A 109 11.53 10.80 12.95
N VAL A 110 12.83 11.06 13.04
CA VAL A 110 13.78 10.20 13.78
C VAL A 110 13.34 10.09 15.24
N GLY A 111 13.22 8.86 15.73
CA GLY A 111 12.74 8.56 17.08
C GLY A 111 11.24 8.80 17.32
N LYS A 112 10.50 9.31 16.33
CA LYS A 112 9.04 9.49 16.45
C LYS A 112 8.29 8.19 16.11
N ARG A 113 7.06 8.08 16.60
CA ARG A 113 6.17 6.95 16.32
C ARG A 113 5.41 7.18 15.03
N VAL A 114 5.57 6.28 14.07
CA VAL A 114 4.90 6.33 12.77
C VAL A 114 4.02 5.10 12.60
N GLY A 115 2.73 5.31 12.42
CA GLY A 115 1.77 4.25 12.15
C GLY A 115 1.74 3.89 10.66
N VAL A 116 1.77 2.60 10.36
CA VAL A 116 1.59 2.06 9.01
C VAL A 116 0.58 0.92 9.05
N TRP A 117 -0.09 0.70 7.92
CA TRP A 117 -1.01 -0.43 7.80
C TRP A 117 -0.26 -1.75 7.90
N SER A 118 0.63 -1.99 6.96
CA SER A 118 1.56 -3.11 6.90
C SER A 118 2.90 -2.57 6.39
N PHE A 119 3.99 -3.09 6.91
CA PHE A 119 5.34 -2.63 6.58
C PHE A 119 5.74 -2.97 5.14
N GLN A 120 5.15 -4.04 4.57
CA GLN A 120 5.38 -4.54 3.22
C GLN A 120 4.53 -3.88 2.14
N THR A 121 3.57 -3.01 2.48
CA THR A 121 2.80 -2.33 1.42
C THR A 121 3.71 -1.52 0.51
N THR A 122 3.39 -1.48 -0.78
CA THR A 122 4.15 -0.69 -1.77
C THR A 122 4.30 0.76 -1.33
N LEU A 123 3.23 1.36 -0.77
CA LEU A 123 3.28 2.72 -0.28
C LEU A 123 4.28 2.89 0.88
N CYS A 124 4.30 1.97 1.84
CA CYS A 124 5.25 2.04 2.95
C CYS A 124 6.70 1.82 2.48
N ALA A 125 6.90 0.92 1.52
CA ALA A 125 8.23 0.70 0.94
C ALA A 125 8.74 1.94 0.20
N LEU A 126 7.89 2.57 -0.63
CA LEU A 126 8.21 3.82 -1.30
C LEU A 126 8.45 4.96 -0.32
N ALA A 127 7.60 5.12 0.69
CA ALA A 127 7.76 6.16 1.71
C ALA A 127 9.11 6.06 2.44
N LYS A 128 9.56 4.86 2.78
CA LYS A 128 10.89 4.63 3.37
C LYS A 128 12.01 4.97 2.39
N GLY A 129 11.84 4.60 1.13
CA GLY A 129 12.77 4.94 0.06
C GLY A 129 12.91 6.45 -0.13
N ASP A 130 11.79 7.15 -0.23
CA ASP A 130 11.76 8.60 -0.40
C ASP A 130 12.33 9.32 0.83
N LEU A 131 11.98 8.89 2.05
CA LEU A 131 12.55 9.43 3.29
C LEU A 131 14.08 9.35 3.28
N LYS A 132 14.64 8.23 2.83
CA LYS A 132 16.09 8.05 2.76
C LYS A 132 16.73 8.82 1.61
N ALA A 133 16.19 8.66 0.39
CA ALA A 133 16.82 9.14 -0.84
C ALA A 133 16.64 10.65 -1.02
N GLU A 134 15.45 11.18 -0.75
CA GLU A 134 15.11 12.58 -0.98
C GLU A 134 15.43 13.46 0.24
N TYR A 135 15.27 12.91 1.45
CA TYR A 135 15.33 13.71 2.68
C TYR A 135 16.43 13.30 3.67
N GLY A 136 17.23 12.28 3.34
CA GLY A 136 18.32 11.81 4.20
C GLY A 136 17.87 11.25 5.55
N VAL A 137 16.60 10.87 5.70
CA VAL A 137 16.05 10.34 6.95
C VAL A 137 16.40 8.87 7.10
N PRO A 138 17.10 8.48 8.19
CA PRO A 138 17.37 7.08 8.50
C PRO A 138 16.07 6.40 8.99
N TRP A 139 15.23 5.94 8.08
CA TRP A 139 13.91 5.37 8.39
C TRP A 139 13.97 4.19 9.39
N GLN A 140 15.12 3.54 9.55
CA GLN A 140 15.33 2.47 10.53
C GLN A 140 15.26 2.99 11.98
N GLU A 141 15.56 4.28 12.19
CA GLU A 141 15.52 4.93 13.49
C GLU A 141 14.12 5.47 13.86
N ILE A 142 13.16 5.38 12.95
CA ILE A 142 11.74 5.65 13.21
C ILE A 142 11.15 4.48 13.99
N GLU A 143 10.28 4.76 14.97
CA GLU A 143 9.53 3.73 15.68
C GLU A 143 8.25 3.38 14.91
N TRP A 144 8.26 2.26 14.17
CA TRP A 144 7.16 1.83 13.31
C TRP A 144 6.09 1.07 14.09
N HIS A 145 4.85 1.52 14.02
CA HIS A 145 3.68 0.86 14.58
C HIS A 145 2.87 0.23 13.45
N ILE A 146 3.00 -1.09 13.32
CA ILE A 146 2.37 -1.89 12.28
C ILE A 146 1.00 -2.35 12.77
N GLN A 147 -0.05 -2.15 11.98
CA GLN A 147 -1.43 -2.42 12.39
C GLN A 147 -2.00 -3.73 11.86
N TYR A 148 -1.46 -4.20 10.76
CA TYR A 148 -1.93 -5.39 10.06
C TYR A 148 -0.80 -6.40 9.91
N HIS A 149 -1.17 -7.67 9.81
CA HIS A 149 -0.18 -8.72 9.55
C HIS A 149 0.52 -8.51 8.19
N GLU A 150 1.73 -8.96 8.12
CA GLU A 150 2.51 -8.96 6.88
C GLU A 150 2.08 -10.15 6.00
N GLU A 151 2.04 -9.93 4.70
CA GLU A 151 1.66 -10.95 3.72
C GLU A 151 2.72 -12.04 3.58
N LEU A 152 3.98 -11.65 3.73
CA LEU A 152 5.14 -12.54 3.68
C LEU A 152 5.94 -12.43 4.97
N PRO A 153 6.53 -13.53 5.48
CA PRO A 153 7.45 -13.44 6.62
C PRO A 153 8.61 -12.50 6.30
N TRP A 154 9.07 -11.72 7.27
CA TRP A 154 10.21 -10.84 7.13
C TRP A 154 11.00 -10.76 8.43
N ASN A 155 12.27 -10.35 8.32
CA ASN A 155 13.13 -10.11 9.46
C ASN A 155 13.15 -8.60 9.77
N ALA A 156 12.90 -8.25 11.03
CA ALA A 156 12.88 -6.88 11.52
C ALA A 156 14.23 -6.42 12.11
N ASP A 157 15.33 -7.16 11.86
CA ASP A 157 16.63 -6.82 12.40
C ASP A 157 17.05 -5.39 12.04
N GLY A 158 17.48 -4.64 13.04
CA GLY A 158 17.87 -3.25 12.88
C GLY A 158 16.72 -2.26 12.67
N VAL A 159 15.46 -2.71 12.75
CA VAL A 159 14.27 -1.84 12.61
C VAL A 159 13.49 -1.81 13.91
N ARG A 160 13.23 -0.62 14.42
CA ARG A 160 12.35 -0.44 15.58
C ARG A 160 10.89 -0.60 15.16
N SER A 161 10.35 -1.80 15.22
CA SER A 161 8.98 -2.07 14.83
C SER A 161 8.19 -2.75 15.94
N ARG A 162 6.90 -2.40 16.07
CA ARG A 162 5.94 -3.05 16.97
C ARG A 162 4.64 -3.32 16.23
N THR A 163 4.14 -4.54 16.33
CA THR A 163 2.79 -4.84 15.88
C THR A 163 1.81 -4.42 16.97
N SER A 164 0.93 -3.47 16.65
CA SER A 164 -0.10 -2.99 17.56
C SER A 164 -1.45 -3.54 17.11
N PRO A 165 -2.15 -4.33 17.94
CA PRO A 165 -3.48 -4.78 17.61
C PRO A 165 -4.42 -3.60 17.34
N ARG A 166 -5.31 -3.76 16.39
CA ARG A 166 -6.28 -2.79 15.85
C ARG A 166 -7.05 -1.95 16.87
N ALA A 167 -7.16 -2.40 18.12
CA ALA A 167 -8.00 -1.80 19.16
C ALA A 167 -7.54 -0.43 19.69
N ARG A 168 -6.34 0.06 19.33
CA ARG A 168 -5.78 1.28 19.91
C ARG A 168 -5.67 2.49 18.98
N MET A 169 -6.10 2.39 17.73
CA MET A 169 -6.26 3.58 16.88
C MET A 169 -7.73 3.96 16.77
N PRO A 170 -8.09 5.23 17.01
CA PRO A 170 -9.49 5.66 16.91
C PRO A 170 -10.00 5.44 15.49
N ALA A 171 -11.19 4.83 15.35
CA ALA A 171 -11.86 4.55 14.08
C ALA A 171 -12.02 5.81 13.20
N ARG A 172 -12.03 7.01 13.78
CA ARG A 172 -12.10 8.30 13.09
C ARG A 172 -10.88 8.59 12.19
N CYS A 173 -9.75 7.88 12.38
CA CYS A 173 -8.59 8.01 11.49
C CYS A 173 -8.72 7.18 10.20
N TRP A 174 -9.72 6.30 10.11
CA TRP A 174 -9.89 5.33 9.02
C TRP A 174 -10.96 5.70 8.00
N SER A 175 -11.89 6.62 8.34
CA SER A 175 -13.12 6.84 7.57
C SER A 175 -12.96 7.48 6.19
N THR A 176 -11.74 7.87 5.80
CA THR A 176 -11.52 8.56 4.51
C THR A 176 -10.37 7.98 3.68
N ALA A 177 -9.82 6.84 4.09
CA ALA A 177 -8.66 6.28 3.44
C ALA A 177 -8.89 4.85 3.00
N SER A 178 -9.13 4.65 1.73
CA SER A 178 -8.96 3.32 1.13
C SER A 178 -7.54 2.82 1.40
N SER A 179 -7.48 1.79 2.20
CA SER A 179 -6.45 0.75 2.39
C SER A 179 -4.94 1.06 2.36
N THR A 180 -4.45 2.29 2.22
CA THR A 180 -3.00 2.49 2.06
C THR A 180 -2.55 3.86 2.56
N GLN A 181 -2.45 4.08 3.88
CA GLN A 181 -1.97 5.36 4.40
C GLN A 181 -1.08 5.19 5.63
N CYS A 182 0.02 5.96 5.68
CA CYS A 182 0.80 6.18 6.89
C CYS A 182 0.08 7.21 7.77
N PHE A 183 -0.09 6.97 9.07
CA PHE A 183 -0.83 7.85 9.95
C PHE A 183 -0.06 8.23 11.20
N ILE A 184 -0.13 9.52 11.53
CA ILE A 184 0.15 10.06 12.85
C ILE A 184 -1.10 10.79 13.37
N ARG A 185 -1.40 10.66 14.64
CA ARG A 185 -2.63 11.01 15.36
C ARG A 185 -3.11 12.47 15.19
N CYS A 186 -4.35 12.64 14.80
CA CYS A 186 -5.33 13.72 15.03
C CYS A 186 -4.94 15.22 14.93
N ARG A 187 -5.32 15.90 14.00
CA ARG A 187 -5.18 17.15 13.24
C ARG A 187 -4.08 16.99 12.20
N ARG A 188 -4.50 16.88 10.94
CA ARG A 188 -3.60 16.39 9.89
C ARG A 188 -3.11 17.53 9.02
N ARG A 189 -1.79 17.60 8.84
CA ARG A 189 -1.15 18.32 7.73
C ARG A 189 -0.50 17.28 6.82
N ARG A 190 -0.62 17.44 5.51
CA ARG A 190 0.10 16.58 4.55
C ARG A 190 1.59 16.84 4.69
N PHE A 191 2.39 15.79 4.57
CA PHE A 191 3.84 15.89 4.65
C PHE A 191 4.40 16.84 3.58
N SER A 192 3.83 16.85 2.37
CA SER A 192 4.15 17.77 1.28
C SER A 192 3.90 19.25 1.59
N GLN A 193 3.17 19.57 2.67
CA GLN A 193 2.93 20.93 3.14
C GLN A 193 3.96 21.41 4.17
N ILE A 194 4.94 20.58 4.49
CA ILE A 194 6.07 20.95 5.33
C ILE A 194 7.05 21.77 4.48
N PRO A 195 7.46 22.97 4.89
CA PRO A 195 8.22 23.89 4.05
C PRO A 195 9.56 23.39 3.51
N SER A 196 10.16 22.41 4.17
CA SER A 196 11.44 21.80 3.75
C SER A 196 11.28 20.64 2.75
N VAL A 197 10.05 20.31 2.36
CA VAL A 197 9.77 19.28 1.36
C VAL A 197 9.67 19.97 0.00
N PRO A 198 10.53 19.64 -0.99
CA PRO A 198 10.41 20.18 -2.34
C PRO A 198 9.02 19.87 -2.91
N ASP A 199 8.42 20.85 -3.58
CA ASP A 199 7.17 20.63 -4.29
C ASP A 199 7.37 19.60 -5.41
N ALA A 200 7.04 18.35 -5.10
CA ALA A 200 7.13 17.23 -6.05
C ALA A 200 6.16 17.37 -7.24
N CYS A 201 5.40 18.45 -7.28
CA CYS A 201 4.41 18.78 -8.31
C CYS A 201 4.76 19.98 -9.18
N SER A 202 6.00 20.46 -9.22
CA SER A 202 6.36 21.41 -10.27
C SER A 202 6.35 20.65 -11.61
N PRO A 203 5.50 21.04 -12.57
CA PRO A 203 5.52 20.41 -13.89
C PRO A 203 6.92 20.62 -14.46
N MET A 204 7.54 19.57 -14.98
CA MET A 204 8.75 19.68 -15.78
C MET A 204 8.45 20.68 -16.88
N ARG A 205 8.92 21.91 -16.74
CA ARG A 205 8.94 22.86 -17.85
C ARG A 205 9.90 22.26 -18.87
N GLY A 206 9.33 21.76 -19.97
CA GLY A 206 10.09 21.33 -21.11
C GLY A 206 11.11 22.41 -21.47
N ARG A 207 12.36 22.06 -21.49
CA ARG A 207 13.38 22.88 -22.15
C ARG A 207 13.11 22.74 -23.65
N ALA A 208 12.78 23.87 -24.26
CA ALA A 208 12.80 24.04 -25.70
C ALA A 208 14.22 23.92 -26.22
#